data_74ecfab12a8b35a59bc2b132bb6aca2e
#
_entry.id   74ecfab12a8b35a59bc2b132bb6aca2e
#
_cell.length_a   1.000
_cell.length_b   1.000
_cell.length_c   1.000
_cell.angle_alpha   90.00
_cell.angle_beta   90.00
_cell.angle_gamma   90.00
#
_symmetry.space_group_name_H-M   'P 1'
#
loop_
_entity.id
_entity.type
_entity.pdbx_description
1 polymer ?
#
loop_
_entity_poly.entity_id
_entity_poly.type
_entity_poly.pdbx_seq_one_letter_code
_entity_poly.pdbx_strand_id
1 'polypeptide(L)' 'MKGWMMLVTGPDTEIGQNLRRRIVAAAVDDSDEAFAIARYTVPGGTPTSVGPLTDDTVADLGLKSGKGRVLGTF' A
#
# COMPACT_ATOMS: atom_id res chain seq x y z
N MET A 1 -7.24 3.21 -15.61
CA MET A 1 -6.08 2.69 -14.88
C MET A 1 -6.55 1.95 -13.64
N LYS A 2 -6.05 0.77 -13.45
CA LYS A 2 -6.38 -0.01 -12.27
C LYS A 2 -5.46 0.34 -11.11
N GLY A 3 -5.87 -0.06 -9.93
CA GLY A 3 -5.06 0.10 -8.74
C GLY A 3 -5.11 -1.14 -7.88
N TRP A 4 -4.26 -1.17 -6.88
CA TRP A 4 -4.19 -2.28 -5.95
C TRP A 4 -4.05 -1.74 -4.53
N MET A 5 -4.77 -2.37 -3.61
CA MET A 5 -4.69 -2.01 -2.20
C MET A 5 -3.85 -3.05 -1.46
N MET A 6 -2.93 -2.58 -0.66
CA MET A 6 -2.05 -3.42 0.15
C MET A 6 -2.17 -3.02 1.62
N LEU A 7 -2.15 -4.01 2.48
CA LEU A 7 -2.01 -3.79 3.91
C LEU A 7 -0.57 -4.08 4.29
N VAL A 8 0.12 -3.09 4.84
CA VAL A 8 1.52 -3.22 5.25
C VAL A 8 1.58 -3.25 6.78
N THR A 9 2.11 -4.34 7.32
CA THR A 9 2.30 -4.50 8.76
C THR A 9 3.74 -4.19 9.13
N GLY A 10 3.94 -3.29 10.11
CA GLY A 10 5.27 -2.87 10.52
C GLY A 10 5.95 -1.95 9.51
N PRO A 11 7.25 -1.75 9.62
CA PRO A 11 8.06 -2.10 10.78
C PRO A 11 7.71 -1.20 11.95
N ASP A 12 7.60 -1.78 13.11
CA ASP A 12 7.47 -1.01 14.32
C ASP A 12 8.73 -1.23 15.14
N THR A 13 9.51 -0.19 15.28
CA THR A 13 10.77 -0.24 16.00
C THR A 13 10.64 0.06 17.48
N GLU A 14 9.46 0.38 17.92
CA GLU A 14 9.22 0.64 19.33
C GLU A 14 9.20 -0.66 20.12
N ILE A 15 9.79 -0.62 21.28
CA ILE A 15 10.02 -1.79 22.09
C ILE A 15 8.73 -2.46 22.53
N GLY A 16 8.60 -3.75 22.17
CA GLY A 16 7.57 -4.62 22.71
C GLY A 16 6.15 -4.25 22.32
N GLN A 17 5.99 -3.48 21.28
CA GLN A 17 4.72 -2.87 21.07
C GLN A 17 3.97 -3.34 19.85
N ASN A 18 2.80 -2.81 19.67
CA ASN A 18 1.89 -3.19 18.64
C ASN A 18 2.44 -2.85 17.25
N LEU A 19 2.42 -3.82 16.37
CA LEU A 19 2.77 -3.57 14.97
C LEU A 19 1.75 -2.64 14.37
N ARG A 20 2.23 -1.58 13.76
CA ARG A 20 1.36 -0.65 13.06
C ARG A 20 0.99 -1.21 11.71
N ARG A 21 -0.23 -0.94 11.31
CA ARG A 21 -0.75 -1.34 10.01
C ARG A 21 -1.01 -0.10 9.19
N ARG A 22 -0.54 -0.13 7.96
CA ARG A 22 -0.75 0.96 7.02
C ARG A 22 -1.43 0.42 5.78
N ILE A 23 -2.37 1.21 5.27
CA ILE A 23 -3.01 0.88 4.01
C ILE A 23 -2.31 1.68 2.92
N VAL A 24 -1.80 0.98 1.91
CA VAL A 24 -1.13 1.57 0.77
C VAL A 24 -1.96 1.31 -0.47
N ALA A 25 -2.27 2.35 -1.21
CA ALA A 25 -2.90 2.24 -2.52
C ALA A 25 -1.83 2.46 -3.59
N ALA A 26 -1.80 1.60 -4.58
CA ALA A 26 -0.85 1.70 -5.69
C ALA A 26 -1.59 1.71 -7.02
N ALA A 27 -1.18 2.58 -7.91
CA ALA A 27 -1.80 2.71 -9.24
C ALA A 27 -1.07 1.80 -10.23
N VAL A 28 -1.27 0.51 -10.06
CA VAL A 28 -0.67 -0.53 -10.89
C VAL A 28 -1.70 -1.62 -11.19
N ASP A 29 -1.49 -2.36 -12.26
CA ASP A 29 -2.39 -3.41 -12.69
C ASP A 29 -2.07 -4.77 -12.09
N ASP A 30 -0.91 -4.92 -11.49
CA ASP A 30 -0.34 -6.19 -11.08
C ASP A 30 -0.04 -6.16 -9.57
N SER A 31 -0.43 -7.24 -8.89
CA SER A 31 -0.15 -7.37 -7.46
C SER A 31 1.34 -7.39 -7.15
N ASP A 32 2.16 -7.98 -8.02
CA ASP A 32 3.61 -8.02 -7.81
C ASP A 32 4.20 -6.61 -7.84
N GLU A 33 3.73 -5.77 -8.75
CA GLU A 33 4.13 -4.36 -8.78
C GLU A 33 3.65 -3.62 -7.54
N ALA A 34 2.45 -3.94 -7.08
CA ALA A 34 1.90 -3.35 -5.85
C ALA A 34 2.74 -3.74 -4.63
N PHE A 35 3.21 -4.98 -4.56
CA PHE A 35 4.12 -5.41 -3.51
C PHE A 35 5.41 -4.59 -3.52
N ALA A 36 5.99 -4.40 -4.69
CA ALA A 36 7.22 -3.62 -4.82
C ALA A 36 7.01 -2.18 -4.35
N ILE A 37 5.90 -1.57 -4.75
CA ILE A 37 5.57 -0.20 -4.35
C ILE A 37 5.33 -0.12 -2.85
N ALA A 38 4.63 -1.09 -2.27
CA ALA A 38 4.37 -1.11 -0.84
C ALA A 38 5.67 -1.21 -0.04
N ARG A 39 6.60 -2.04 -0.47
CA ARG A 39 7.92 -2.16 0.16
C ARG A 39 8.73 -0.88 0.06
N TYR A 40 8.62 -0.20 -1.07
CA TYR A 40 9.30 1.08 -1.26
C TYR A 40 8.69 2.16 -0.39
N THR A 41 7.37 2.19 -0.31
CA THR A 41 6.63 3.21 0.45
C THR A 41 6.81 3.04 1.95
N VAL A 42 6.84 1.79 2.42
CA VAL A 42 7.02 1.45 3.83
C VAL A 42 8.18 0.46 3.94
N PRO A 43 9.42 0.94 3.94
CA PRO A 43 10.60 0.07 4.01
C PRO A 43 10.59 -0.79 5.28
N GLY A 44 10.87 -2.06 5.12
CA GLY A 44 10.90 -3.00 6.24
C GLY A 44 9.55 -3.54 6.65
N GLY A 45 8.45 -3.02 6.10
CA GLY A 45 7.13 -3.55 6.37
C GLY A 45 6.85 -4.85 5.63
N THR A 46 5.80 -5.56 6.06
CA THR A 46 5.36 -6.78 5.42
C THR A 46 4.06 -6.51 4.67
N PRO A 47 4.10 -6.43 3.34
CA PRO A 47 2.88 -6.18 2.56
C PRO A 47 2.01 -7.42 2.45
N THR A 48 0.71 -7.21 2.47
CA THR A 48 -0.29 -8.26 2.22
C THR A 48 -1.28 -7.72 1.22
N SER A 49 -1.58 -8.50 0.19
CA SER A 49 -2.54 -8.10 -0.82
C SER A 49 -3.95 -8.05 -0.23
N VAL A 50 -4.62 -6.93 -0.40
CA VAL A 50 -6.03 -6.78 -0.02
C VAL A 50 -6.92 -7.02 -1.22
N GLY A 51 -6.62 -6.38 -2.35
CA GLY A 51 -7.39 -6.56 -3.55
C GLY A 51 -7.24 -5.41 -4.53
N PRO A 52 -7.86 -5.54 -5.70
CA PRO A 52 -7.80 -4.49 -6.70
C PRO A 52 -8.64 -3.28 -6.31
N LEU A 53 -8.22 -2.12 -6.77
CA LEU A 53 -8.99 -0.89 -6.68
C LEU A 53 -9.65 -0.61 -8.03
N THR A 54 -10.80 0.05 -7.99
CA THR A 54 -11.46 0.50 -9.21
C THR A 54 -10.76 1.71 -9.80
N ASP A 55 -10.97 1.93 -11.10
CA ASP A 55 -10.42 3.10 -11.77
C ASP A 55 -10.90 4.39 -11.13
N ASP A 56 -12.17 4.42 -10.72
CA ASP A 56 -12.75 5.59 -10.06
C ASP A 56 -12.05 5.90 -8.73
N THR A 57 -11.76 4.86 -7.96
CA THR A 57 -11.06 5.03 -6.68
C THR A 57 -9.64 5.56 -6.90
N VAL A 58 -8.94 5.03 -7.89
CA VAL A 58 -7.60 5.50 -8.24
C VAL A 58 -7.64 6.98 -8.63
N ALA A 59 -8.63 7.38 -9.42
CA ALA A 59 -8.80 8.78 -9.82
C ALA A 59 -9.13 9.66 -8.63
N ASP A 60 -10.01 9.23 -7.74
CA ASP A 60 -10.40 9.98 -6.55
C ASP A 60 -9.22 10.21 -5.60
N LEU A 61 -8.32 9.24 -5.51
CA LEU A 61 -7.12 9.36 -4.69
C LEU A 61 -6.03 10.21 -5.34
N GLY A 62 -6.19 10.56 -6.61
CA GLY A 62 -5.19 11.33 -7.34
C GLY A 62 -3.90 10.56 -7.57
N LEU A 63 -3.96 9.23 -7.61
CA LEU A 63 -2.78 8.42 -7.82
C LEU A 63 -2.31 8.50 -9.27
N LYS A 64 -1.00 8.62 -9.41
CA LYS A 64 -0.37 8.58 -10.73
C LYS A 64 0.08 7.16 -11.04
N SER A 65 0.10 6.82 -12.32
CA SER A 65 0.55 5.51 -12.78
C SER A 65 1.90 5.12 -12.20
N GLY A 66 1.99 3.92 -11.65
CA GLY A 66 3.23 3.41 -11.07
C GLY A 66 3.58 3.98 -9.70
N LYS A 67 2.70 4.76 -9.10
CA LYS A 67 2.93 5.38 -7.80
C LYS A 67 2.05 4.76 -6.72
N GLY A 68 2.53 4.82 -5.49
CA GLY A 68 1.79 4.37 -4.32
C GLY A 68 1.68 5.46 -3.27
N ARG A 69 0.71 5.31 -2.40
CA ARG A 69 0.42 6.28 -1.36
C ARG A 69 -0.11 5.59 -0.12
N VAL A 70 0.35 6.01 1.05
CA VAL A 70 -0.21 5.56 2.32
C VAL A 70 -1.52 6.31 2.55
N LEU A 71 -2.60 5.56 2.71
CA LEU A 71 -3.93 6.13 2.94
C LEU A 71 -4.23 6.32 4.43
N GLY A 72 -3.66 5.50 5.27
CA GLY A 72 -3.91 5.58 6.70
C GLY A 72 -3.03 4.64 7.49
N THR A 73 -2.99 4.87 8.79
CA THR A 73 -2.26 4.04 9.75
C THR A 73 -3.20 3.73 10.92
N PHE A 74 -3.20 2.47 11.34
CA PHE A 74 -4.03 2.08 12.50
C PHE A 74 -3.49 0.87 13.24
#